data_4717dc5a5751687ababb481284a2155c
#
_entry.id   4717dc5a5751687ababb481284a2155c
#
_cell.length_a   1.000
_cell.length_b   1.000
_cell.length_c   1.000
_cell.angle_alpha   90.00
_cell.angle_beta   90.00
_cell.angle_gamma   90.00
#
_symmetry.space_group_name_H-M   'P 1'
#
loop_
_entity.id
_entity.type
_entity.pdbx_description
1 polymer ?
#
loop_
_entity_poly.entity_id
_entity_poly.type
_entity_poly.pdbx_seq_one_letter_code
_entity_poly.pdbx_strand_id
1 'polypeptide(L)'
;MKPKRTILCVDDNEQSLSIRKVMLETRGYRVLAYSDAQQALQRFAEGGVDLVLTDLIMPGFDGSKLIEGIKDISPETPAILLSGKVKIYERETGADVFLAKGMYAPVELLERIRLLLVRKRGPKRAHHRVHAQGPPHHIASA
;
A
#
# COMPACT_ATOMS: atom_id res chain seq x y z
N MET A 1 -0.50 -25.93 3.95
CA MET A 1 -0.41 -24.67 4.69
C MET A 1 -0.19 -23.51 3.74
N LYS A 2 -0.95 -22.46 3.88
CA LYS A 2 -0.81 -21.32 3.00
C LYS A 2 0.33 -20.43 3.41
N PRO A 3 1.08 -19.94 2.45
CA PRO A 3 2.11 -18.96 2.80
C PRO A 3 1.46 -17.68 3.31
N LYS A 4 2.17 -17.00 4.18
CA LYS A 4 1.69 -15.72 4.68
C LYS A 4 1.77 -14.67 3.60
N ARG A 5 0.82 -13.75 3.61
CA ARG A 5 0.89 -12.57 2.75
C ARG A 5 1.88 -11.60 3.35
N THR A 6 2.61 -10.94 2.51
CA THR A 6 3.67 -10.02 2.92
C THR A 6 3.23 -8.58 2.67
N ILE A 7 3.31 -7.76 3.71
CA ILE A 7 2.95 -6.34 3.65
C ILE A 7 4.21 -5.51 3.87
N LEU A 8 4.47 -4.60 2.95
CA LEU A 8 5.55 -3.62 3.10
C LEU A 8 4.95 -2.40 3.78
N CYS A 9 5.44 -2.09 4.97
CA CYS A 9 4.89 -1.03 5.78
C CYS A 9 5.95 0.06 5.93
N VAL A 10 5.61 1.30 5.57
CA VAL A 10 6.56 2.41 5.52
C VAL A 10 6.05 3.59 6.30
N ASP A 11 6.83 4.06 7.26
CA ASP A 11 6.47 5.22 8.08
C ASP A 11 7.75 5.74 8.72
N ASP A 12 8.01 7.03 8.61
CA ASP A 12 9.21 7.60 9.20
C ASP A 12 9.14 7.66 10.74
N ASN A 13 7.95 7.53 11.32
CA ASN A 13 7.80 7.47 12.76
C ASN A 13 7.96 6.02 13.19
N GLU A 14 9.08 5.71 13.82
CA GLU A 14 9.40 4.33 14.14
C GLU A 14 8.48 3.72 15.17
N GLN A 15 7.94 4.54 16.07
CA GLN A 15 7.00 4.03 17.04
C GLN A 15 5.70 3.60 16.37
N SER A 16 5.16 4.44 15.49
CA SER A 16 3.97 4.08 14.73
C SER A 16 4.20 2.84 13.89
N LEU A 17 5.39 2.76 13.30
CA LEU A 17 5.74 1.64 12.45
C LEU A 17 5.76 0.34 13.26
N SER A 18 6.36 0.38 14.46
CA SER A 18 6.41 -0.80 15.32
C SER A 18 5.02 -1.25 15.74
N ILE A 19 4.17 -0.32 16.12
CA ILE A 19 2.82 -0.66 16.53
C ILE A 19 2.05 -1.32 15.39
N ARG A 20 2.18 -0.73 14.20
CA ARG A 20 1.50 -1.27 13.04
C ARG A 20 2.01 -2.65 12.67
N LYS A 21 3.32 -2.83 12.78
CA LYS A 21 3.92 -4.12 12.49
C LYS A 21 3.36 -5.20 13.40
N VAL A 22 3.30 -4.94 14.71
CA VAL A 22 2.76 -5.92 15.65
C VAL A 22 1.31 -6.22 15.33
N MET A 23 0.52 -5.17 15.08
CA MET A 23 -0.88 -5.35 14.76
C MET A 23 -1.09 -6.26 13.55
N LEU A 24 -0.31 -6.05 12.51
CA LEU A 24 -0.45 -6.84 11.30
C LEU A 24 0.05 -8.28 11.51
N GLU A 25 1.13 -8.43 12.25
CA GLU A 25 1.66 -9.76 12.50
C GLU A 25 0.71 -10.61 13.32
N THR A 26 -0.05 -9.99 14.23
CA THR A 26 -1.01 -10.76 15.01
C THR A 26 -2.15 -11.29 14.15
N ARG A 27 -2.32 -10.72 12.96
CA ARG A 27 -3.33 -11.22 12.02
C ARG A 27 -2.75 -12.19 11.01
N GLY A 28 -1.50 -12.59 11.19
CA GLY A 28 -0.91 -13.61 10.34
C GLY A 28 -0.15 -13.10 9.12
N TYR A 29 0.06 -11.79 9.03
CA TYR A 29 0.83 -11.25 7.91
C TYR A 29 2.31 -11.25 8.22
N ARG A 30 3.12 -11.36 7.18
CA ARG A 30 4.54 -11.08 7.28
C ARG A 30 4.72 -9.60 7.01
N VAL A 31 5.49 -8.90 7.83
CA VAL A 31 5.64 -7.46 7.68
C VAL A 31 7.09 -7.09 7.44
N LEU A 32 7.31 -6.33 6.37
CA LEU A 32 8.60 -5.73 6.08
C LEU A 32 8.46 -4.25 6.43
N ALA A 33 9.12 -3.82 7.48
CA ALA A 33 8.94 -2.47 8.02
C ALA A 33 10.15 -1.61 7.68
N TYR A 34 9.89 -0.46 7.07
CA TYR A 34 10.93 0.47 6.65
C TYR A 34 10.58 1.87 7.07
N SER A 35 11.56 2.60 7.59
CA SER A 35 11.36 4.00 7.92
C SER A 35 11.90 4.94 6.85
N ASP A 36 12.46 4.40 5.79
CA ASP A 36 13.03 5.15 4.68
C ASP A 36 12.36 4.69 3.39
N ALA A 37 11.76 5.63 2.68
CA ALA A 37 10.98 5.28 1.50
C ALA A 37 11.84 4.77 0.35
N GLN A 38 13.07 5.28 0.22
CA GLN A 38 13.93 4.78 -0.85
C GLN A 38 14.34 3.34 -0.61
N GLN A 39 14.66 3.02 0.63
CA GLN A 39 14.99 1.63 0.97
C GLN A 39 13.78 0.74 0.78
N ALA A 40 12.60 1.25 1.11
CA ALA A 40 11.38 0.48 0.90
C ALA A 40 11.17 0.17 -0.57
N LEU A 41 11.39 1.16 -1.43
CA LEU A 41 11.23 0.94 -2.86
C LEU A 41 12.24 -0.08 -3.39
N GLN A 42 13.47 0.00 -2.91
CA GLN A 42 14.48 -0.98 -3.28
C GLN A 42 14.07 -2.39 -2.88
N ARG A 43 13.53 -2.51 -1.66
CA ARG A 43 13.08 -3.81 -1.20
C ARG A 43 11.90 -4.31 -2.02
N PHE A 44 10.99 -3.39 -2.37
CA PHE A 44 9.83 -3.76 -3.18
C PHE A 44 10.27 -4.32 -4.54
N ALA A 45 11.30 -3.74 -5.12
CA ALA A 45 11.78 -4.18 -6.42
C ALA A 45 12.32 -5.61 -6.39
N GLU A 46 12.70 -6.11 -5.21
CA GLU A 46 13.16 -7.49 -5.09
C GLU A 46 12.03 -8.50 -5.17
N GLY A 47 10.80 -8.04 -5.07
CA GLY A 47 9.66 -8.93 -5.23
C GLY A 47 9.14 -9.50 -3.93
N GLY A 48 8.05 -10.22 -4.01
CA GLY A 48 7.48 -10.92 -2.86
C GLY A 48 6.57 -10.10 -1.97
N VAL A 49 6.19 -8.90 -2.39
CA VAL A 49 5.31 -8.04 -1.59
C VAL A 49 3.91 -8.11 -2.15
N ASP A 50 2.94 -8.35 -1.27
CA ASP A 50 1.54 -8.48 -1.68
C ASP A 50 0.74 -7.20 -1.53
N LEU A 51 1.17 -6.31 -0.65
CA LEU A 51 0.46 -5.05 -0.40
C LEU A 51 1.41 -4.05 0.22
N VAL A 52 1.24 -2.78 -0.11
CA VAL A 52 2.06 -1.70 0.45
C VAL A 52 1.19 -0.79 1.28
N LEU A 53 1.67 -0.44 2.47
CA LEU A 53 0.99 0.46 3.38
C LEU A 53 2.00 1.54 3.74
N THR A 54 1.77 2.78 3.30
CA THR A 54 2.74 3.83 3.49
C THR A 54 2.12 5.12 4.00
N ASP A 55 2.90 5.85 4.79
CA ASP A 55 2.57 7.20 5.17
C ASP A 55 2.78 8.12 3.97
N LEU A 56 2.03 9.19 3.90
CA LEU A 56 2.15 10.15 2.80
C LEU A 56 3.36 11.05 2.97
N ILE A 57 3.52 11.65 4.15
CA ILE A 57 4.54 12.66 4.36
C ILE A 57 5.70 12.09 5.15
N MET A 58 6.85 12.05 4.53
CA MET A 58 8.07 11.60 5.16
C MET A 58 9.19 12.53 4.77
N PRO A 59 10.16 12.81 5.66
CA PRO A 59 11.25 13.71 5.31
C PRO A 59 12.01 13.20 4.09
N GLY A 60 12.22 14.09 3.17
CA GLY A 60 13.04 13.79 1.99
C GLY A 60 12.39 12.94 0.93
N PHE A 61 11.20 12.41 1.18
CA PHE A 61 10.59 11.55 0.18
C PHE A 61 9.11 11.39 0.53
N ASP A 62 8.27 11.67 -0.41
CA ASP A 62 6.87 11.64 -0.10
C ASP A 62 6.26 10.30 -0.52
N GLY A 63 5.24 9.88 0.23
CA GLY A 63 4.62 8.57 0.01
C GLY A 63 3.96 8.42 -1.34
N SER A 64 3.52 9.53 -1.95
CA SER A 64 2.93 9.41 -3.27
C SER A 64 3.98 9.07 -4.31
N LYS A 65 5.20 9.55 -4.13
CA LYS A 65 6.28 9.15 -5.04
C LYS A 65 6.67 7.71 -4.85
N LEU A 66 6.61 7.23 -3.61
CA LEU A 66 6.84 5.83 -3.36
C LEU A 66 5.79 4.99 -4.09
N ILE A 67 4.54 5.39 -4.01
CA ILE A 67 3.48 4.65 -4.68
C ILE A 67 3.65 4.70 -6.19
N GLU A 68 4.07 5.83 -6.75
CA GLU A 68 4.37 5.90 -8.17
C GLU A 68 5.41 4.85 -8.56
N GLY A 69 6.49 4.78 -7.80
CA GLY A 69 7.53 3.81 -8.08
C GLY A 69 7.04 2.38 -7.98
N ILE A 70 6.21 2.12 -6.99
CA ILE A 70 5.63 0.79 -6.82
C ILE A 70 4.74 0.44 -8.01
N LYS A 71 3.89 1.37 -8.42
CA LYS A 71 2.98 1.10 -9.53
C LYS A 71 3.70 0.99 -10.87
N ASP A 72 4.84 1.65 -11.00
CA ASP A 72 5.68 1.47 -12.18
C ASP A 72 6.25 0.05 -12.25
N ILE A 73 6.60 -0.51 -11.11
CA ILE A 73 7.15 -1.86 -11.07
C ILE A 73 6.06 -2.90 -11.16
N SER A 74 4.97 -2.70 -10.41
CA SER A 74 3.90 -3.69 -10.31
C SER A 74 2.56 -2.98 -10.16
N PRO A 75 1.90 -2.65 -11.27
CA PRO A 75 0.66 -1.88 -11.20
C PRO A 75 -0.46 -2.56 -10.44
N GLU A 76 -0.42 -3.87 -10.36
CA GLU A 76 -1.51 -4.60 -9.71
C GLU A 76 -1.31 -4.75 -8.20
N THR A 77 -0.16 -4.39 -7.65
CA THR A 77 0.05 -4.50 -6.21
C THR A 77 -0.76 -3.42 -5.51
N PRO A 78 -1.67 -3.79 -4.61
CA PRO A 78 -2.47 -2.78 -3.93
C PRO A 78 -1.65 -1.93 -2.97
N ALA A 79 -1.99 -0.67 -2.89
CA ALA A 79 -1.29 0.28 -2.03
C ALA A 79 -2.28 1.12 -1.25
N ILE A 80 -2.05 1.22 0.05
CA ILE A 80 -2.83 2.04 0.96
C ILE A 80 -1.98 3.20 1.42
N LEU A 81 -2.52 4.40 1.31
CA LEU A 81 -1.82 5.61 1.73
C LEU A 81 -2.47 6.16 2.99
N LEU A 82 -1.67 6.43 4.00
CA LEU A 82 -2.14 7.02 5.25
C LEU A 82 -1.65 8.45 5.35
N SER A 83 -2.52 9.35 5.76
CA SER A 83 -2.12 10.75 5.87
C SER A 83 -2.86 11.44 6.99
N GLY A 84 -2.18 12.34 7.68
CA GLY A 84 -2.83 13.22 8.64
C GLY A 84 -3.56 14.36 7.98
N LYS A 85 -3.34 14.57 6.68
CA LYS A 85 -4.00 15.65 5.96
C LYS A 85 -4.91 15.07 4.93
N VAL A 86 -6.16 15.17 5.19
CA VAL A 86 -7.16 14.38 4.53
C VAL A 86 -7.47 14.76 3.12
N LYS A 87 -7.61 16.03 2.83
CA LYS A 87 -8.32 16.37 1.65
C LYS A 87 -7.58 16.45 0.37
N ILE A 88 -6.36 16.72 0.42
CA ILE A 88 -5.70 17.27 -0.71
C ILE A 88 -5.21 16.27 -1.72
N TYR A 89 -4.80 15.11 -1.26
CA TYR A 89 -4.03 14.24 -2.12
C TYR A 89 -4.75 13.01 -2.58
N GLU A 90 -5.97 12.88 -2.17
CA GLU A 90 -6.71 11.65 -2.37
C GLU A 90 -6.74 11.21 -3.80
N ARG A 91 -6.93 12.15 -4.71
CA ARG A 91 -7.09 11.80 -6.10
C ARG A 91 -5.82 11.73 -6.90
N GLU A 92 -4.72 12.15 -6.32
CA GLU A 92 -3.51 12.32 -7.09
C GLU A 92 -2.39 11.39 -6.74
N THR A 93 -2.65 10.45 -5.86
CA THR A 93 -1.56 9.65 -5.34
C THR A 93 -1.36 8.32 -6.02
N GLY A 94 -2.34 7.83 -6.73
CA GLY A 94 -2.26 6.50 -7.32
C GLY A 94 -2.53 5.38 -6.35
N ALA A 95 -2.79 5.69 -5.08
CA ALA A 95 -3.08 4.66 -4.10
C ALA A 95 -4.46 4.06 -4.36
N ASP A 96 -4.60 2.78 -4.04
CA ASP A 96 -5.89 2.11 -4.15
C ASP A 96 -6.84 2.51 -3.04
N VAL A 97 -6.31 2.83 -1.86
CA VAL A 97 -7.09 3.28 -0.72
C VAL A 97 -6.33 4.40 -0.03
N PHE A 98 -7.05 5.41 0.38
CA PHE A 98 -6.50 6.52 1.12
C PHE A 98 -7.23 6.61 2.46
N LEU A 99 -6.49 6.56 3.56
CA LEU A 99 -7.07 6.64 4.89
C LEU A 99 -6.43 7.78 5.66
N ALA A 100 -7.26 8.54 6.37
CA ALA A 100 -6.77 9.64 7.17
C ALA A 100 -6.35 9.12 8.54
N LYS A 101 -5.14 9.44 8.93
CA LYS A 101 -4.62 9.01 10.23
C LYS A 101 -5.52 9.56 11.33
N GLY A 102 -5.81 8.70 12.31
CA GLY A 102 -6.64 9.09 13.42
C GLY A 102 -8.12 9.12 13.14
N MET A 103 -8.51 8.88 11.90
CA MET A 103 -9.91 8.93 11.52
C MET A 103 -10.47 7.55 11.21
N TYR A 104 -9.73 6.51 11.52
CA TYR A 104 -10.23 5.15 11.31
C TYR A 104 -9.82 4.30 12.51
N ALA A 105 -10.61 3.27 12.76
CA ALA A 105 -10.27 2.31 13.80
C ALA A 105 -9.29 1.28 13.23
N PRO A 106 -8.44 0.70 14.06
CA PRO A 106 -7.52 -0.33 13.54
C PRO A 106 -8.22 -1.46 12.82
N VAL A 107 -9.41 -1.83 13.26
CA VAL A 107 -10.14 -2.91 12.61
C VAL A 107 -10.54 -2.52 11.18
N GLU A 108 -10.75 -1.23 10.96
CA GLU A 108 -11.11 -0.75 9.63
C GLU A 108 -9.94 -0.90 8.66
N LEU A 109 -8.74 -0.56 9.11
CA LEU A 109 -7.54 -0.75 8.30
C LEU A 109 -7.35 -2.24 7.99
N LEU A 110 -7.50 -3.09 8.98
CA LEU A 110 -7.33 -4.53 8.78
C LEU A 110 -8.33 -5.06 7.77
N GLU A 111 -9.56 -4.56 7.81
CA GLU A 111 -10.56 -5.01 6.86
C GLU A 111 -10.24 -4.55 5.43
N ARG A 112 -9.76 -3.31 5.28
CA ARG A 112 -9.36 -2.84 3.96
C ARG A 112 -8.23 -3.68 3.39
N ILE A 113 -7.27 -4.03 4.22
CA ILE A 113 -6.16 -4.88 3.79
C ILE A 113 -6.68 -6.23 3.33
N ARG A 114 -7.55 -6.83 4.13
CA ARG A 114 -8.09 -8.14 3.81
C ARG A 114 -8.82 -8.12 2.47
N LEU A 115 -9.63 -7.10 2.26
CA LEU A 115 -10.40 -7.00 1.03
C LEU A 115 -9.52 -6.80 -0.19
N LEU A 116 -8.49 -5.99 -0.06
CA LEU A 116 -7.59 -5.78 -1.18
C LEU A 116 -6.82 -7.04 -1.53
N LEU A 117 -6.43 -7.82 -0.54
CA LEU A 117 -5.70 -9.04 -0.80
C LEU A 117 -6.58 -10.12 -1.42
N VAL A 118 -7.84 -10.16 -1.02
CA VAL A 118 -8.78 -11.09 -1.64
C VAL A 118 -8.98 -10.74 -3.10
N ARG A 119 -9.14 -9.45 -3.42
CA ARG A 119 -9.30 -9.03 -4.81
C ARG A 119 -8.09 -9.40 -5.65
N LYS A 120 -6.90 -9.20 -5.08
CA LYS A 120 -5.69 -9.54 -5.78
C LYS A 120 -5.61 -11.01 -6.11
N ARG A 121 -6.20 -11.86 -5.25
CA ARG A 121 -6.18 -13.29 -5.46
C ARG A 121 -7.25 -13.77 -6.41
N GLY A 122 -8.13 -12.89 -6.85
CA GLY A 122 -9.22 -13.30 -7.74
C GLY A 122 -8.70 -13.79 -9.06
N PRO A 123 -9.60 -14.22 -9.93
CA PRO A 123 -9.18 -14.77 -11.23
C PRO A 123 -8.34 -13.76 -11.98
N LYS A 124 -7.32 -14.24 -12.63
CA LYS A 124 -6.56 -13.36 -13.40
C LYS A 124 -7.29 -12.98 -14.56
N ARG A 125 -7.44 -11.85 -14.87
CA ARG A 125 -8.16 -11.50 -15.93
C ARG A 125 -7.34 -10.76 -16.72
N ALA A 126 -7.55 -11.00 -17.59
CA ALA A 126 -6.79 -10.35 -18.35
C ALA A 126 -6.92 -8.94 -18.40
N HIS A 127 -7.29 -9.14 -17.58
CA HIS A 127 -7.16 -8.07 -17.44
C HIS A 127 -6.98 -7.10 -17.67
N HIS A 128 -7.05 -7.25 -17.69
CA HIS A 128 -6.88 -6.37 -17.58
C HIS A 128 -6.67 -5.41 -17.88
N ARG A 129 -6.69 -5.48 -18.21
CA ARG A 129 -6.45 -4.66 -18.33
C ARG A 129 -6.48 -3.67 -18.54
N VAL A 130 -6.81 -3.93 -18.95
CA VAL A 130 -6.74 -3.03 -19.02
C VAL A 130 -6.80 -1.91 -18.85
N HIS A 131 -7.08 -2.36 -19.15
CA HIS A 131 -6.95 -1.41 -18.70
C HIS A 131 -6.62 -0.55 -18.81
N ALA A 132 -6.74 -0.95 -19.38
CA ALA A 132 -6.35 -0.19 -19.15
C ALA A 132 -6.20 0.74 -19.27
N GLN A 133 -6.54 0.51 -19.68
CA GLN A 133 -6.32 1.36 -19.49
C GLN A 133 -6.27 2.31 -19.06
N GLY A 134 -6.63 1.96 -19.54
CA GLY A 134 -6.45 2.64 -18.85
C GLY A 134 -6.48 3.41 -18.51
N PRO A 135 -6.73 3.45 -18.87
CA PRO A 135 -6.57 4.07 -18.12
C PRO A 135 -6.64 4.64 -17.64
N PRO A 136 -6.88 4.37 -17.90
CA PRO A 136 -6.82 4.74 -16.97
C PRO A 136 -6.94 5.16 -16.35
N HIS A 137 -7.31 4.67 -16.54
CA HIS A 137 -7.27 4.98 -15.50
C HIS A 137 -7.16 5.36 -15.16
N HIS A 138 -7.41 4.80 -15.61
CA HIS A 138 -7.29 5.11 -14.85
C HIS A 138 -7.38 5.45 -14.70
N ILE A 139 -7.73 4.98 -15.35
CA ILE A 139 -7.71 5.29 -14.79
C ILE A 139 -7.84 5.52 -14.64
N ALA A 140 -8.06 5.06 -15.09
CA ALA A 140 -7.94 5.35 -14.59
C ALA A 140 -8.01 5.50 -14.46
N SER A 141 -8.10 5.08 -14.70
CA SER A 141 -7.88 5.37 -14.23
C SER A 141 -7.90 5.50 -14.14
N ALA A 142 -8.02 5.11 -14.54
CA ALA A 142 -7.72 5.36 -14.17
C ALA A 142 -7.73 5.44 -13.94
#